data_cc4bfd4dfed6750f91055bbf11cbfbb1
#
_entry.id   cc4bfd4dfed6750f91055bbf11cbfbb1
#
_cell.length_a   1.000
_cell.length_b   1.000
_cell.length_c   1.000
_cell.angle_alpha   90.00
_cell.angle_beta   90.00
_cell.angle_gamma   90.00
#
_symmetry.space_group_name_H-M   'P 1'
#
loop_
_entity.id
_entity.type
_entity.pdbx_description
1 polymer ?
#
loop_
_entity_poly.entity_id
_entity_poly.type
_entity_poly.pdbx_seq_one_letter_code
_entity_poly.pdbx_strand_id
1 'polypeptide(L)'
;MNERVSKFKEIFYGLDRAYGTFTPKESLREDNKSEGQTWIRKLPVEDSLWENHLEGSWPSLGIFPINDEDKCRWGCIDVDEYPLDHVSIAQKLATKNLPFIVTKSKSGGAHVFLFFKEYVSAG
;
A
#
# COMPACT_ATOMS: atom_id res chain seq x y z
N MET A 1 -1.54 -8.51 -19.27
CA MET A 1 -0.97 -8.33 -17.91
C MET A 1 -0.34 -9.64 -17.47
N ASN A 2 0.90 -9.62 -16.97
CA ASN A 2 1.57 -10.84 -16.55
C ASN A 2 1.01 -11.39 -15.22
N GLU A 3 1.36 -12.62 -14.90
CA GLU A 3 0.86 -13.32 -13.70
C GLU A 3 1.21 -12.60 -12.40
N ARG A 4 2.41 -12.04 -12.30
CA ARG A 4 2.87 -11.30 -11.12
C ARG A 4 1.99 -10.07 -10.85
N VAL A 5 1.69 -9.30 -11.89
CA VAL A 5 0.83 -8.12 -11.79
C VAL A 5 -0.60 -8.51 -11.44
N SER A 6 -1.11 -9.59 -12.06
CA SER A 6 -2.46 -10.10 -11.77
C SER A 6 -2.61 -10.51 -10.31
N LYS A 7 -1.64 -11.21 -9.76
CA LYS A 7 -1.64 -11.60 -8.33
C LYS A 7 -1.55 -10.41 -7.40
N PHE A 8 -0.71 -9.44 -7.73
CA PHE A 8 -0.59 -8.22 -6.94
C PHE A 8 -1.91 -7.45 -6.89
N LYS A 9 -2.54 -7.27 -8.05
CA LYS A 9 -3.85 -6.64 -8.14
C LYS A 9 -4.91 -7.40 -7.33
N GLU A 10 -4.93 -8.72 -7.41
CA GLU A 10 -5.86 -9.56 -6.65
C GLU A 10 -5.72 -9.35 -5.14
N ILE A 11 -4.50 -9.28 -4.65
CA ILE A 11 -4.21 -9.11 -3.21
C ILE A 11 -4.61 -7.71 -2.72
N PHE A 12 -4.31 -6.67 -3.49
CA PHE A 12 -4.51 -5.28 -3.08
C PHE A 12 -5.75 -4.62 -3.68
N TYR A 13 -6.66 -5.41 -4.21
CA TYR A 13 -7.91 -4.88 -4.76
C TYR A 13 -8.72 -4.15 -3.67
N GLY A 14 -9.38 -3.09 -4.07
CA GLY A 14 -10.21 -2.29 -3.17
C GLY A 14 -11.24 -1.50 -3.97
N LEU A 15 -11.32 -0.19 -3.74
CA LEU A 15 -12.19 0.69 -4.50
C LEU A 15 -11.71 0.73 -5.96
N ASP A 16 -12.63 0.58 -6.92
CA ASP A 16 -12.29 0.52 -8.35
C ASP A 16 -12.64 1.79 -9.15
N ARG A 17 -13.38 2.73 -8.55
CA ARG A 17 -13.84 3.96 -9.21
C ARG A 17 -13.02 5.20 -8.88
N ALA A 18 -12.03 5.07 -8.03
CA ALA A 18 -11.11 6.15 -7.66
C ALA A 18 -9.81 5.55 -7.13
N TYR A 19 -8.74 6.31 -7.22
CA TYR A 19 -7.44 5.88 -6.73
C TYR A 19 -6.56 7.08 -6.43
N GLY A 20 -5.48 6.85 -5.69
CA GLY A 20 -4.43 7.84 -5.47
C GLY A 20 -3.25 7.62 -6.37
N THR A 21 -2.52 8.67 -6.66
CA THR A 21 -1.24 8.62 -7.36
C THR A 21 -0.21 9.44 -6.61
N PHE A 22 1.05 9.05 -6.74
CA PHE A 22 2.18 9.79 -6.20
C PHE A 22 3.29 9.86 -7.25
N THR A 23 3.82 11.07 -7.46
CA THR A 23 5.00 11.29 -8.29
C THR A 23 6.03 12.05 -7.47
N PRO A 24 7.25 11.51 -7.27
CA PRO A 24 8.26 12.19 -6.46
C PRO A 24 8.81 13.42 -7.18
N LYS A 25 9.23 14.40 -6.39
CA LYS A 25 10.08 15.49 -6.84
C LYS A 25 11.55 15.11 -6.61
N GLU A 26 12.47 15.80 -7.28
CA GLU A 26 13.91 15.52 -7.15
C GLU A 26 14.47 15.89 -5.78
N SER A 27 13.90 16.92 -5.12
CA SER A 27 14.36 17.37 -3.81
C SER A 27 13.82 16.52 -2.67
N LEU A 28 14.63 16.31 -1.63
CA LEU A 28 14.22 15.69 -0.38
C LEU A 28 13.73 16.76 0.61
N ARG A 29 12.79 16.38 1.46
CA ARG A 29 12.34 17.18 2.58
C ARG A 29 13.40 17.19 3.69
N GLU A 30 13.29 18.14 4.65
CA GLU A 30 14.18 18.25 5.81
C GLU A 30 14.22 16.97 6.65
N ASP A 31 13.13 16.20 6.68
CA ASP A 31 13.02 14.91 7.38
C ASP A 31 13.55 13.72 6.56
N ASN A 32 14.26 13.97 5.47
CA ASN A 32 14.77 12.98 4.50
C ASN A 32 13.68 12.17 3.77
N LYS A 33 12.43 12.62 3.83
CA LYS A 33 11.35 12.04 3.05
C LYS A 33 11.35 12.60 1.64
N SER A 34 11.00 11.77 0.67
CA SER A 34 10.82 12.24 -0.70
C SER A 34 9.64 13.21 -0.77
N GLU A 35 9.89 14.42 -1.27
CA GLU A 35 8.79 15.28 -1.69
C GLU A 35 8.15 14.74 -2.96
N GLY A 36 6.85 14.96 -3.09
CA GLY A 36 6.15 14.57 -4.29
C GLY A 36 4.77 15.18 -4.35
N GLN A 37 4.12 14.93 -5.48
CA GLN A 37 2.72 15.33 -5.70
C GLN A 37 1.82 14.12 -5.54
N THR A 38 0.80 14.28 -4.71
CA THR A 38 -0.24 13.27 -4.50
C THR A 38 -1.55 13.78 -5.09
N TRP A 39 -2.17 12.96 -5.91
CA TRP A 39 -3.45 13.26 -6.54
C TRP A 39 -4.44 12.15 -6.28
N ILE A 40 -5.71 12.53 -6.10
CA ILE A 40 -6.82 11.58 -6.12
C ILE A 40 -7.50 11.70 -7.49
N ARG A 41 -7.63 10.57 -8.17
CA ARG A 41 -8.29 10.48 -9.47
C ARG A 41 -9.62 9.76 -9.31
N LYS A 42 -10.70 10.41 -9.75
CA LYS A 42 -12.05 9.80 -9.76
C LYS A 42 -12.28 9.14 -11.11
N LEU A 43 -11.52 8.10 -11.37
CA LEU A 43 -11.49 7.35 -12.63
C LEU A 43 -11.37 5.86 -12.29
N PRO A 44 -11.78 4.97 -13.19
CA PRO A 44 -11.56 3.53 -13.01
C PRO A 44 -10.07 3.19 -12.88
N VAL A 45 -9.76 2.20 -12.08
CA VAL A 45 -8.38 1.73 -11.88
C VAL A 45 -8.06 0.77 -13.02
N GLU A 46 -7.36 1.25 -14.03
CA GLU A 46 -6.99 0.47 -15.20
C GLU A 46 -5.78 -0.44 -14.93
N ASP A 47 -5.66 -1.52 -15.71
CA ASP A 47 -4.58 -2.50 -15.56
C ASP A 47 -3.20 -1.88 -15.76
N SER A 48 -3.08 -0.91 -16.64
CA SER A 48 -1.81 -0.20 -16.87
C SER A 48 -1.26 0.49 -15.63
N LEU A 49 -2.14 0.93 -14.72
CA LEU A 49 -1.73 1.55 -13.45
C LEU A 49 -1.04 0.53 -12.54
N TRP A 50 -1.55 -0.70 -12.49
CA TRP A 50 -0.92 -1.78 -11.73
C TRP A 50 0.41 -2.21 -12.34
N GLU A 51 0.47 -2.30 -13.66
CA GLU A 51 1.70 -2.65 -14.38
C GLU A 51 2.80 -1.63 -14.13
N ASN A 52 2.49 -0.34 -14.32
CA ASN A 52 3.45 0.74 -14.12
C ASN A 52 3.93 0.81 -12.66
N HIS A 53 3.06 0.59 -11.70
CA HIS A 53 3.43 0.60 -10.29
C HIS A 53 4.48 -0.48 -9.98
N LEU A 54 4.27 -1.70 -10.46
CA LEU A 54 5.21 -2.81 -10.21
C LEU A 54 6.50 -2.68 -11.01
N GLU A 55 6.49 -1.99 -12.14
CA GLU A 55 7.68 -1.70 -12.91
C GLU A 55 8.53 -0.57 -12.32
N GLY A 56 7.98 0.14 -11.35
CA GLY A 56 8.63 1.31 -10.76
C GLY A 56 8.50 2.57 -11.60
N SER A 57 7.57 2.59 -12.55
CA SER A 57 7.25 3.77 -13.34
C SER A 57 6.35 4.72 -12.57
N TRP A 58 6.49 6.00 -12.83
CA TRP A 58 5.66 7.02 -12.19
C TRP A 58 4.44 7.36 -13.05
N PRO A 59 3.31 7.74 -12.42
CA PRO A 59 3.08 7.82 -10.98
C PRO A 59 2.90 6.44 -10.33
N SER A 60 3.20 6.34 -9.05
CA SER A 60 2.85 5.14 -8.28
C SER A 60 1.36 5.14 -7.95
N LEU A 61 0.83 3.96 -7.70
CA LEU A 61 -0.60 3.75 -7.46
C LEU A 61 -0.89 3.59 -5.97
N GLY A 62 -1.91 4.29 -5.50
CA GLY A 62 -2.49 4.09 -4.18
C GLY A 62 -3.92 3.59 -4.29
N ILE A 63 -4.23 2.50 -3.64
CA ILE A 63 -5.58 1.91 -3.63
C ILE A 63 -6.25 2.21 -2.30
N PHE A 64 -7.51 2.64 -2.36
CA PHE A 64 -8.36 2.75 -1.17
C PHE A 64 -8.88 1.36 -0.82
N PRO A 65 -8.57 0.83 0.36
CA PRO A 65 -8.95 -0.54 0.72
C PRO A 65 -10.47 -0.75 0.84
N ILE A 66 -11.21 0.30 1.21
CA ILE A 66 -12.64 0.23 1.46
C ILE A 66 -13.40 0.42 0.15
N ASN A 67 -14.24 -0.54 -0.21
CA ASN A 67 -15.07 -0.49 -1.41
C ASN A 67 -16.41 0.22 -1.16
N ASP A 68 -17.25 0.31 -2.20
CA ASP A 68 -18.56 0.99 -2.12
C ASP A 68 -19.57 0.29 -1.20
N GLU A 69 -19.30 -0.94 -0.76
CA GLU A 69 -20.13 -1.67 0.19
C GLU A 69 -19.64 -1.55 1.64
N ASP A 70 -18.70 -0.64 1.91
CA ASP A 70 -18.03 -0.47 3.20
C ASP A 70 -17.32 -1.73 3.68
N LYS A 71 -16.74 -2.47 2.76
CA LYS A 71 -16.01 -3.72 3.02
C LYS A 71 -14.58 -3.64 2.52
N CYS A 72 -13.70 -4.43 3.12
CA CYS A 72 -12.31 -4.54 2.69
C CYS A 72 -11.79 -5.97 2.82
N ARG A 73 -10.73 -6.28 2.08
CA ARG A 73 -10.01 -7.55 2.16
C ARG A 73 -8.61 -7.39 2.72
N TRP A 74 -8.19 -6.16 2.92
CA TRP A 74 -6.89 -5.87 3.50
C TRP A 74 -6.93 -4.53 4.23
N GLY A 75 -6.00 -4.35 5.14
CA GLY A 75 -5.76 -3.11 5.84
C GLY A 75 -4.27 -2.91 6.08
N CYS A 76 -3.90 -1.69 6.38
CA CYS A 76 -2.50 -1.33 6.61
C CYS A 76 -2.39 -0.41 7.80
N ILE A 77 -1.43 -0.70 8.67
CA ILE A 77 -1.00 0.20 9.74
C ILE A 77 0.31 0.84 9.28
N ASP A 78 0.36 2.16 9.26
CA ASP A 78 1.55 2.91 8.91
C ASP A 78 2.34 3.23 10.17
N VAL A 79 3.57 2.75 10.25
CA VAL A 79 4.49 3.01 11.37
C VAL A 79 5.52 4.02 10.90
N ASP A 80 5.46 5.22 11.45
CA ASP A 80 6.27 6.37 11.02
C ASP A 80 7.27 6.78 12.11
N GLU A 81 8.00 5.81 12.64
CA GLU A 81 9.06 6.00 13.63
C GLU A 81 10.43 5.72 13.04
N TYR A 82 11.45 6.44 13.49
CA TYR A 82 12.81 6.37 12.96
C TYR A 82 13.85 6.50 14.08
N PRO A 83 14.92 5.68 14.09
CA PRO A 83 15.12 4.49 13.26
C PRO A 83 14.17 3.35 13.65
N LEU A 84 13.88 2.45 12.73
CA LEU A 84 12.93 1.36 12.94
C LEU A 84 13.58 0.02 12.59
N ASP A 85 13.47 -0.94 13.52
CA ASP A 85 13.91 -2.32 13.31
C ASP A 85 12.75 -3.18 12.83
N HIS A 86 12.66 -3.35 11.51
CA HIS A 86 11.59 -4.09 10.85
C HIS A 86 11.56 -5.57 11.26
N VAL A 87 12.73 -6.18 11.44
CA VAL A 87 12.84 -7.59 11.82
C VAL A 87 12.29 -7.79 13.24
N SER A 88 12.60 -6.87 14.15
CA SER A 88 12.09 -6.93 15.54
C SER A 88 10.58 -6.83 15.58
N ILE A 89 9.98 -5.94 14.78
CA ILE A 89 8.50 -5.82 14.69
C ILE A 89 7.89 -7.10 14.17
N ALA A 90 8.44 -7.66 13.08
CA ALA A 90 7.96 -8.91 12.50
C ALA A 90 8.03 -10.06 13.51
N GLN A 91 9.12 -10.16 14.27
CA GLN A 91 9.29 -11.19 15.29
C GLN A 91 8.28 -11.05 16.43
N LYS A 92 8.03 -9.84 16.91
CA LYS A 92 7.02 -9.58 17.95
C LYS A 92 5.63 -9.99 17.52
N LEU A 93 5.25 -9.67 16.28
CA LEU A 93 3.95 -10.04 15.73
C LEU A 93 3.83 -11.56 15.58
N ALA A 94 4.90 -12.22 15.14
CA ALA A 94 4.92 -13.67 15.00
C ALA A 94 4.80 -14.39 16.34
N THR A 95 5.47 -13.90 17.40
CA THR A 95 5.37 -14.49 18.75
C THR A 95 3.97 -14.39 19.34
N LYS A 96 3.18 -13.40 18.91
CA LYS A 96 1.80 -13.22 19.34
C LYS A 96 0.80 -13.93 18.42
N ASN A 97 1.28 -14.71 17.45
CA ASN A 97 0.45 -15.40 16.45
C ASN A 97 -0.44 -14.44 15.66
N LEU A 98 0.02 -13.23 15.42
CA LEU A 98 -0.71 -12.25 14.63
C LEU A 98 -0.31 -12.38 13.15
N PRO A 99 -1.26 -12.53 12.22
CA PRO A 99 -0.98 -12.79 10.80
C PRO A 99 -0.69 -11.50 10.02
N PHE A 100 0.21 -10.68 10.52
CA PHE A 100 0.60 -9.44 9.86
C PHE A 100 1.85 -9.63 9.01
N ILE A 101 1.92 -8.87 7.91
CA ILE A 101 3.09 -8.81 7.04
C ILE A 101 3.71 -7.43 7.17
N VAL A 102 4.97 -7.37 7.52
CA VAL A 102 5.72 -6.13 7.71
C VAL A 102 6.57 -5.86 6.48
N THR A 103 6.38 -4.69 5.88
CA THR A 103 7.21 -4.22 4.77
C THR A 103 7.84 -2.88 5.11
N LYS A 104 8.94 -2.56 4.45
CA LYS A 104 9.60 -1.27 4.59
C LYS A 104 8.91 -0.24 3.71
N SER A 105 8.53 0.91 4.29
CA SER A 105 7.99 2.01 3.50
C SER A 105 9.11 2.76 2.76
N LYS A 106 8.75 3.59 1.79
CA LYS A 106 9.71 4.37 1.00
C LYS A 106 10.58 5.30 1.85
N SER A 107 10.08 5.74 3.00
CA SER A 107 10.81 6.65 3.92
C SER A 107 11.56 5.92 5.02
N GLY A 108 11.55 4.59 5.06
CA GLY A 108 12.22 3.78 6.07
C GLY A 108 11.36 3.41 7.28
N GLY A 109 10.11 3.84 7.35
CA GLY A 109 9.13 3.35 8.29
C GLY A 109 8.63 1.97 7.90
N ALA A 110 7.49 1.54 8.44
CA ALA A 110 6.92 0.23 8.10
C ALA A 110 5.46 0.35 7.69
N HIS A 111 5.07 -0.48 6.74
CA HIS A 111 3.69 -0.81 6.47
C HIS A 111 3.41 -2.19 7.04
N VAL A 112 2.45 -2.28 7.94
CA VAL A 112 2.04 -3.55 8.55
C VAL A 112 0.70 -3.93 7.95
N PHE A 113 0.72 -4.93 7.07
CA PHE A 113 -0.46 -5.36 6.33
C PHE A 113 -1.17 -6.52 7.02
N LEU A 114 -2.50 -6.46 6.99
CA LEU A 114 -3.37 -7.57 7.36
C LEU A 114 -4.28 -7.90 6.17
N PHE A 115 -4.31 -9.17 5.79
CA PHE A 115 -5.12 -9.66 4.68
C PHE A 115 -6.22 -10.58 5.19
N PHE A 116 -7.42 -10.41 4.66
CA PHE A 116 -8.58 -11.23 5.00
C PHE A 116 -8.91 -12.18 3.86
N LYS A 117 -9.29 -13.37 4.19
CA LYS A 117 -9.69 -14.40 3.22
C LYS A 117 -10.95 -14.00 2.46
N GLU A 118 -11.85 -13.29 3.14
CA GLU A 118 -13.11 -12.81 2.60
C GLU A 118 -13.27 -11.31 2.91
N TYR A 119 -14.22 -10.66 2.24
CA TYR A 119 -14.56 -9.29 2.55
C TYR A 119 -15.13 -9.17 3.94
N VAL A 120 -14.66 -8.18 4.70
CA VAL A 120 -15.12 -7.89 6.06
C VAL A 120 -15.61 -6.45 6.13
N SER A 121 -16.48 -6.16 7.09
CA SER A 121 -16.94 -4.80 7.34
C SER A 121 -15.77 -3.90 7.75
N ALA A 122 -15.70 -2.71 7.17
CA ALA A 122 -14.65 -1.73 7.48
C ALA A 122 -14.98 -0.89 8.73
N GLY A 123 -16.21 -0.96 9.21
CA GLY A 123 -16.66 -0.24 10.40
C GLY A 123 -16.60 -1.04 11.69
#